data_9cdb3c1a020926e4715b84d3c829686c
#
_entry.id   9cdb3c1a020926e4715b84d3c829686c
#
_cell.length_a   1.000
_cell.length_b   1.000
_cell.length_c   1.000
_cell.angle_alpha   90.00
_cell.angle_beta   90.00
_cell.angle_gamma   90.00
#
_symmetry.space_group_name_H-M   'P 1'
#
loop_
_entity.id
_entity.type
_entity.pdbx_description
1 polymer ?
#
loop_
_entity_poly.entity_id
_entity_poly.type
_entity_poly.pdbx_seq_one_letter_code
_entity_poly.pdbx_strand_id
1 'polypeptide(L)'
;MKEFEYGEIESGTGGFAAGMVIGKGSHGRVYSGVLRGGRRVAVKVPPPGDGGTKLNNEIEVLASVRGPHLVNLVGVSRSPAHGCKLLVMEFMPNGSLYGLLHAAAAPPPWRRRALVALQIATAVRSLHEATPPVIHRDVKSGNILFDAAWNARLADFSLAVRWAPCAAGAVGAQPAGTIGYMDPCYTGPGKLGPENDVFSFGVVLLELISCRLAMDAACGLTSIVAWALPLIRDGRLLEICDSRVPLSHNMERAVGRLLGIAARCVSSDQDGRPSMAEVVAELQGVVERALCPGRRLLRLLLSGRMRTKKIMCRNHQVDAECEKLPIAGSSADPIPVEPGRG
;
A
#
# COMPACT_ATOMS: atom_id res chain seq x y z
N MET A 1 -2.48 7.17 23.86
CA MET A 1 -1.96 7.90 22.69
C MET A 1 -0.97 8.92 23.20
N LYS A 2 0.21 9.06 22.57
CA LYS A 2 1.22 10.05 22.99
C LYS A 2 0.82 11.43 22.46
N GLU A 3 0.90 12.45 23.31
CA GLU A 3 0.75 13.86 22.92
C GLU A 3 2.13 14.53 22.91
N PHE A 4 2.42 15.27 21.85
CA PHE A 4 3.68 15.99 21.65
C PHE A 4 3.43 17.50 21.82
N GLU A 5 4.38 18.18 22.42
CA GLU A 5 4.39 19.64 22.49
C GLU A 5 4.43 20.23 21.07
N TYR A 6 3.62 21.25 20.79
CA TYR A 6 3.57 21.87 19.47
C TYR A 6 4.94 22.39 19.02
N GLY A 7 5.69 23.03 19.94
CA GLY A 7 7.02 23.55 19.64
C GLY A 7 8.04 22.47 19.27
N GLU A 8 7.88 21.21 19.75
CA GLU A 8 8.70 20.09 19.30
C GLU A 8 8.39 19.73 17.84
N ILE A 9 7.11 19.68 17.47
CA ILE A 9 6.68 19.37 16.10
C ILE A 9 7.06 20.50 15.14
N GLU A 10 6.84 21.75 15.53
CA GLU A 10 7.20 22.95 14.76
C GLU A 10 8.70 22.99 14.49
N SER A 11 9.52 22.85 15.53
CA SER A 11 10.97 22.81 15.40
C SER A 11 11.43 21.62 14.55
N GLY A 12 10.86 20.41 14.79
CA GLY A 12 11.18 19.20 14.07
C GLY A 12 10.86 19.24 12.58
N THR A 13 9.87 20.06 12.17
CA THR A 13 9.47 20.28 10.77
C THR A 13 10.09 21.55 10.17
N GLY A 14 10.98 22.23 10.89
CA GLY A 14 11.58 23.50 10.47
C GLY A 14 10.55 24.62 10.32
N GLY A 15 9.58 24.72 11.24
CA GLY A 15 8.47 25.68 11.14
C GLY A 15 7.48 25.34 10.01
N PHE A 16 7.30 24.07 9.72
CA PHE A 16 6.51 23.58 8.56
C PHE A 16 7.01 24.14 7.23
N ALA A 17 8.33 24.15 7.07
CA ALA A 17 8.99 24.69 5.89
C ALA A 17 8.53 23.97 4.60
N ALA A 18 8.45 24.71 3.49
CA ALA A 18 8.03 24.18 2.20
C ALA A 18 8.89 23.00 1.73
N GLY A 19 10.22 23.02 2.01
CA GLY A 19 11.14 21.93 1.69
C GLY A 19 10.94 20.64 2.50
N MET A 20 10.15 20.69 3.58
CA MET A 20 9.83 19.52 4.39
C MET A 20 8.51 18.85 3.98
N VAL A 21 7.80 19.39 2.98
CA VAL A 21 6.56 18.80 2.46
C VAL A 21 6.87 17.53 1.70
N ILE A 22 6.29 16.41 2.13
CA ILE A 22 6.42 15.08 1.51
C ILE A 22 5.10 14.59 0.89
N GLY A 23 3.99 15.28 1.15
CA GLY A 23 2.68 14.97 0.58
C GLY A 23 1.74 16.16 0.65
N LYS A 24 0.91 16.32 -0.40
CA LYS A 24 -0.11 17.36 -0.49
C LYS A 24 -1.35 16.78 -1.14
N GLY A 25 -2.50 16.94 -0.51
CA GLY A 25 -3.77 16.45 -1.02
C GLY A 25 -4.97 17.23 -0.45
N SER A 26 -6.16 16.78 -0.80
CA SER A 26 -7.44 17.35 -0.33
C SER A 26 -7.63 17.27 1.19
N HIS A 27 -6.90 16.37 1.86
CA HIS A 27 -6.99 16.14 3.31
C HIS A 27 -5.85 16.79 4.09
N GLY A 28 -5.10 17.71 3.48
CA GLY A 28 -4.05 18.49 4.12
C GLY A 28 -2.66 18.29 3.53
N ARG A 29 -1.65 18.74 4.29
CA ARG A 29 -0.24 18.60 3.93
C ARG A 29 0.46 17.66 4.91
N VAL A 30 1.38 16.86 4.39
CA VAL A 30 2.22 15.99 5.19
C VAL A 30 3.65 16.50 5.13
N TYR A 31 4.26 16.70 6.29
CA TYR A 31 5.63 17.15 6.43
C TYR A 31 6.51 16.05 6.99
N SER A 32 7.73 15.96 6.53
CA SER A 32 8.76 15.18 7.20
C SER A 32 9.25 15.96 8.41
N GLY A 33 9.49 15.27 9.53
CA GLY A 33 10.00 15.90 10.75
C GLY A 33 10.95 14.99 11.51
N VAL A 34 11.74 15.61 12.40
CA VAL A 34 12.65 14.90 13.31
C VAL A 34 12.32 15.32 14.73
N LEU A 35 11.85 14.37 15.55
CA LEU A 35 11.57 14.60 16.97
C LEU A 35 12.86 14.65 17.81
N ARG A 36 12.74 15.15 19.05
CA ARG A 36 13.82 15.06 20.04
C ARG A 36 14.27 13.60 20.17
N GLY A 37 15.58 13.39 20.14
CA GLY A 37 16.15 12.04 20.09
C GLY A 37 16.35 11.44 18.68
N GLY A 38 16.16 12.21 17.61
CA GLY A 38 16.50 11.83 16.23
C GLY A 38 15.46 10.95 15.52
N ARG A 39 14.30 10.69 16.12
CA ARG A 39 13.25 9.89 15.49
C ARG A 39 12.60 10.65 14.34
N ARG A 40 12.69 10.11 13.11
CA ARG A 40 11.97 10.64 11.94
C ARG A 40 10.48 10.29 12.00
N VAL A 41 9.64 11.28 11.66
CA VAL A 41 8.17 11.16 11.64
C VAL A 41 7.59 11.85 10.41
N ALA A 42 6.36 11.48 10.06
CA ALA A 42 5.50 12.23 9.15
C ALA A 42 4.44 12.97 9.96
N VAL A 43 4.26 14.26 9.69
CA VAL A 43 3.29 15.12 10.40
C VAL A 43 2.24 15.60 9.41
N LYS A 44 0.99 15.17 9.59
CA LYS A 44 -0.15 15.61 8.76
C LYS A 44 -0.84 16.80 9.44
N VAL A 45 -0.96 17.89 8.67
CA VAL A 45 -1.60 19.14 9.05
C VAL A 45 -2.87 19.27 8.22
N PRO A 46 -4.06 19.48 8.84
CA PRO A 46 -5.31 19.63 8.10
C PRO A 46 -5.31 20.89 7.24
N PRO A 47 -6.13 20.95 6.18
CA PRO A 47 -6.29 22.16 5.40
C PRO A 47 -6.95 23.26 6.24
N PRO A 48 -6.66 24.54 5.96
CA PRO A 48 -7.36 25.66 6.62
C PRO A 48 -8.88 25.56 6.39
N GLY A 49 -9.67 25.79 7.45
CA GLY A 49 -11.14 25.82 7.37
C GLY A 49 -11.87 24.48 7.45
N ASP A 50 -11.16 23.34 7.46
CA ASP A 50 -11.81 21.99 7.55
C ASP A 50 -12.24 21.62 9.00
N GLY A 51 -11.97 22.48 9.98
CA GLY A 51 -12.26 22.18 11.41
C GLY A 51 -11.59 20.90 11.94
N GLY A 52 -10.79 20.23 11.11
CA GLY A 52 -10.06 19.00 11.47
C GLY A 52 -10.92 17.74 11.58
N THR A 53 -12.17 17.75 11.12
CA THR A 53 -13.10 16.63 11.27
C THR A 53 -12.54 15.33 10.64
N LYS A 54 -12.06 15.39 9.40
CA LYS A 54 -11.47 14.24 8.71
C LYS A 54 -10.20 13.75 9.40
N LEU A 55 -9.36 14.69 9.86
CA LEU A 55 -8.15 14.34 10.59
C LEU A 55 -8.45 13.72 11.96
N ASN A 56 -9.49 14.19 12.65
CA ASN A 56 -9.92 13.59 13.91
C ASN A 56 -10.40 12.15 13.69
N ASN A 57 -11.20 11.89 12.63
CA ASN A 57 -11.60 10.54 12.26
C ASN A 57 -10.39 9.65 11.97
N GLU A 58 -9.42 10.16 11.20
CA GLU A 58 -8.19 9.42 10.89
C GLU A 58 -7.40 9.07 12.17
N ILE A 59 -7.28 10.02 13.10
CA ILE A 59 -6.65 9.79 14.41
C ILE A 59 -7.38 8.70 15.20
N GLU A 60 -8.72 8.75 15.25
CA GLU A 60 -9.53 7.77 15.97
C GLU A 60 -9.41 6.37 15.38
N VAL A 61 -9.43 6.25 14.05
CA VAL A 61 -9.24 4.98 13.37
C VAL A 61 -7.84 4.43 13.66
N LEU A 62 -6.79 5.23 13.44
CA LEU A 62 -5.41 4.83 13.66
C LEU A 62 -5.08 4.53 15.14
N ALA A 63 -5.81 5.12 16.07
CA ALA A 63 -5.68 4.79 17.49
C ALA A 63 -6.25 3.40 17.84
N SER A 64 -7.23 2.92 17.04
CA SER A 64 -7.92 1.65 17.27
C SER A 64 -7.31 0.47 16.51
N VAL A 65 -6.57 0.73 15.42
CA VAL A 65 -5.95 -0.30 14.58
C VAL A 65 -4.44 -0.21 14.62
N ARG A 66 -3.76 -1.36 14.63
CA ARG A 66 -2.30 -1.44 14.51
C ARG A 66 -1.92 -2.70 13.75
N GLY A 67 -0.89 -2.62 12.94
CA GLY A 67 -0.43 -3.78 12.19
C GLY A 67 0.92 -3.54 11.52
N PRO A 68 1.63 -4.63 11.16
CA PRO A 68 2.94 -4.53 10.54
C PRO A 68 2.91 -3.91 9.14
N HIS A 69 1.74 -3.93 8.49
CA HIS A 69 1.53 -3.42 7.14
C HIS A 69 0.58 -2.21 7.11
N LEU A 70 0.42 -1.53 8.24
CA LEU A 70 -0.27 -0.25 8.37
C LEU A 70 0.76 0.82 8.72
N VAL A 71 0.55 2.05 8.26
CA VAL A 71 1.29 3.21 8.78
C VAL A 71 0.72 3.54 10.15
N ASN A 72 1.51 3.35 11.20
CA ASN A 72 1.02 3.44 12.57
C ASN A 72 1.07 4.88 13.09
N LEU A 73 0.10 5.18 13.96
CA LEU A 73 0.07 6.39 14.76
C LEU A 73 1.24 6.40 15.76
N VAL A 74 2.02 7.48 15.75
CA VAL A 74 3.06 7.75 16.76
C VAL A 74 2.49 8.61 17.87
N GLY A 75 1.64 9.58 17.56
CA GLY A 75 0.96 10.44 18.48
C GLY A 75 0.25 11.59 17.80
N VAL A 76 -0.12 12.56 18.59
CA VAL A 76 -0.79 13.80 18.14
C VAL A 76 -0.11 15.02 18.74
N SER A 77 -0.34 16.18 18.15
CA SER A 77 -0.05 17.47 18.73
C SER A 77 -1.24 18.40 18.49
N ARG A 78 -1.27 19.57 19.13
CA ARG A 78 -2.33 20.55 18.96
C ARG A 78 -1.73 21.92 18.58
N SER A 79 -2.20 22.47 17.46
CA SER A 79 -1.80 23.81 17.04
C SER A 79 -2.41 24.88 17.97
N PRO A 80 -1.61 25.73 18.62
CA PRO A 80 -2.14 26.80 19.46
C PRO A 80 -2.87 27.86 18.64
N ALA A 81 -2.43 28.13 17.41
CA ALA A 81 -3.00 29.16 16.56
C ALA A 81 -4.37 28.79 16.00
N HIS A 82 -4.63 27.51 15.74
CA HIS A 82 -5.85 27.07 15.07
C HIS A 82 -6.68 26.08 15.91
N GLY A 83 -6.19 25.67 17.08
CA GLY A 83 -6.86 24.68 17.94
C GLY A 83 -6.99 23.28 17.33
N CYS A 84 -6.57 23.09 16.07
CA CYS A 84 -6.67 21.83 15.37
C CYS A 84 -5.59 20.84 15.84
N LYS A 85 -5.91 19.55 15.76
CA LYS A 85 -4.92 18.50 15.99
C LYS A 85 -3.99 18.36 14.79
N LEU A 86 -2.76 17.93 15.06
CA LEU A 86 -1.78 17.46 14.09
C LEU A 86 -1.59 15.97 14.30
N LEU A 87 -1.55 15.21 13.21
CA LEU A 87 -1.35 13.76 13.27
C LEU A 87 0.13 13.44 13.05
N VAL A 88 0.75 12.75 14.01
CA VAL A 88 2.15 12.32 13.95
C VAL A 88 2.21 10.82 13.69
N MET A 89 2.79 10.44 12.57
CA MET A 89 2.85 9.05 12.06
C MET A 89 4.27 8.57 11.86
N GLU A 90 4.44 7.27 11.65
CA GLU A 90 5.69 6.69 11.18
C GLU A 90 6.10 7.31 9.85
N PHE A 91 7.40 7.58 9.69
CA PHE A 91 7.97 8.10 8.44
C PHE A 91 8.27 6.95 7.47
N MET A 92 7.85 7.10 6.22
CA MET A 92 8.04 6.13 5.15
C MET A 92 9.09 6.66 4.14
N PRO A 93 10.37 6.27 4.27
CA PRO A 93 11.47 6.90 3.52
C PRO A 93 11.51 6.52 2.04
N ASN A 94 10.89 5.40 1.65
CA ASN A 94 11.04 4.85 0.30
C ASN A 94 9.85 5.17 -0.63
N GLY A 95 9.06 6.19 -0.28
CA GLY A 95 7.98 6.71 -1.14
C GLY A 95 6.79 5.76 -1.28
N SER A 96 6.03 5.92 -2.36
CA SER A 96 4.79 5.20 -2.62
C SER A 96 4.93 4.13 -3.70
N LEU A 97 3.99 3.17 -3.71
CA LEU A 97 3.88 2.17 -4.79
C LEU A 97 3.60 2.85 -6.14
N TYR A 98 2.81 3.93 -6.16
CA TYR A 98 2.59 4.72 -7.37
C TYR A 98 3.93 5.22 -7.95
N GLY A 99 4.77 5.83 -7.12
CA GLY A 99 6.10 6.29 -7.53
C GLY A 99 6.99 5.14 -8.04
N LEU A 100 6.94 3.99 -7.35
CA LEU A 100 7.71 2.81 -7.72
C LEU A 100 7.27 2.20 -9.06
N LEU A 101 5.97 2.21 -9.38
CA LEU A 101 5.45 1.63 -10.61
C LEU A 101 5.58 2.58 -11.82
N HIS A 102 5.33 3.88 -11.61
CA HIS A 102 5.10 4.83 -12.70
C HIS A 102 6.18 5.90 -12.85
N ALA A 103 7.00 6.14 -11.81
CA ALA A 103 8.04 7.18 -11.86
C ALA A 103 9.47 6.63 -11.70
N ALA A 104 9.66 5.40 -11.22
CA ALA A 104 10.98 4.81 -11.06
C ALA A 104 11.60 4.41 -12.41
N ALA A 105 12.93 4.58 -12.54
CA ALA A 105 13.69 4.23 -13.75
C ALA A 105 13.61 2.72 -14.08
N ALA A 106 13.53 1.86 -13.05
CA ALA A 106 13.41 0.43 -13.23
C ALA A 106 12.16 -0.11 -12.50
N PRO A 107 11.34 -0.95 -13.16
CA PRO A 107 10.17 -1.54 -12.53
C PRO A 107 10.58 -2.58 -11.48
N PRO A 108 9.77 -2.78 -10.42
CA PRO A 108 10.05 -3.79 -9.42
C PRO A 108 9.96 -5.21 -10.00
N PRO A 109 10.86 -6.13 -9.61
CA PRO A 109 10.82 -7.51 -10.07
C PRO A 109 9.57 -8.24 -9.55
N TRP A 110 9.15 -9.32 -10.23
CA TRP A 110 7.94 -10.09 -9.92
C TRP A 110 7.84 -10.54 -8.46
N ARG A 111 8.96 -10.98 -7.90
CA ARG A 111 9.03 -11.36 -6.48
C ARG A 111 8.58 -10.22 -5.57
N ARG A 112 9.05 -9.00 -5.85
CA ARG A 112 8.69 -7.82 -5.08
C ARG A 112 7.21 -7.50 -5.19
N ARG A 113 6.66 -7.57 -6.42
CA ARG A 113 5.24 -7.32 -6.69
C ARG A 113 4.34 -8.29 -5.90
N ALA A 114 4.66 -9.59 -5.91
CA ALA A 114 3.92 -10.59 -5.16
C ALA A 114 3.99 -10.38 -3.64
N LEU A 115 5.15 -9.97 -3.10
CA LEU A 115 5.29 -9.64 -1.67
C LEU A 115 4.49 -8.41 -1.29
N VAL A 116 4.52 -7.35 -2.10
CA VAL A 116 3.71 -6.13 -1.90
C VAL A 116 2.23 -6.49 -1.90
N ALA A 117 1.75 -7.29 -2.87
CA ALA A 117 0.37 -7.75 -2.92
C ALA A 117 -0.04 -8.47 -1.63
N LEU A 118 0.78 -9.40 -1.13
CA LEU A 118 0.50 -10.13 0.12
C LEU A 118 0.49 -9.21 1.34
N GLN A 119 1.43 -8.27 1.43
CA GLN A 119 1.52 -7.32 2.54
C GLN A 119 0.29 -6.41 2.61
N ILE A 120 -0.16 -5.89 1.48
CA ILE A 120 -1.33 -5.01 1.43
C ILE A 120 -2.63 -5.79 1.63
N ALA A 121 -2.76 -6.98 1.05
CA ALA A 121 -3.91 -7.85 1.36
C ALA A 121 -4.00 -8.14 2.87
N THR A 122 -2.85 -8.38 3.53
CA THR A 122 -2.79 -8.58 4.99
C THR A 122 -3.18 -7.32 5.76
N ALA A 123 -2.78 -6.13 5.27
CA ALA A 123 -3.19 -4.86 5.87
C ALA A 123 -4.73 -4.70 5.81
N VAL A 124 -5.32 -4.83 4.62
CA VAL A 124 -6.77 -4.68 4.44
C VAL A 124 -7.54 -5.74 5.23
N ARG A 125 -7.08 -7.00 5.23
CA ARG A 125 -7.67 -8.04 6.08
C ARG A 125 -7.71 -7.64 7.55
N SER A 126 -6.61 -7.08 8.07
CA SER A 126 -6.54 -6.68 9.48
C SER A 126 -7.51 -5.55 9.84
N LEU A 127 -7.88 -4.71 8.87
CA LEU A 127 -8.93 -3.70 9.03
C LEU A 127 -10.32 -4.33 9.04
N HIS A 128 -10.61 -5.24 8.12
CA HIS A 128 -11.89 -5.91 8.02
C HIS A 128 -12.17 -6.86 9.21
N GLU A 129 -11.13 -7.44 9.81
CA GLU A 129 -11.20 -8.30 11.01
C GLU A 129 -11.16 -7.50 12.34
N ALA A 130 -11.00 -6.17 12.29
CA ALA A 130 -11.02 -5.33 13.49
C ALA A 130 -12.42 -5.32 14.16
N THR A 131 -12.47 -4.93 15.43
CA THR A 131 -13.74 -4.82 16.17
C THR A 131 -13.94 -3.38 16.69
N PRO A 132 -14.88 -2.61 16.12
CA PRO A 132 -15.66 -2.93 14.92
C PRO A 132 -14.80 -2.97 13.64
N PRO A 133 -15.23 -3.65 12.58
CA PRO A 133 -14.56 -3.65 11.29
C PRO A 133 -14.34 -2.24 10.75
N VAL A 134 -13.23 -2.04 10.04
CA VAL A 134 -12.88 -0.77 9.40
C VAL A 134 -12.82 -0.96 7.89
N ILE A 135 -13.50 -0.11 7.15
CA ILE A 135 -13.41 -0.01 5.70
C ILE A 135 -12.55 1.20 5.38
N HIS A 136 -11.49 1.00 4.59
CA HIS A 136 -10.51 2.04 4.26
C HIS A 136 -11.03 3.06 3.26
N ARG A 137 -11.75 2.63 2.22
CA ARG A 137 -12.40 3.41 1.16
C ARG A 137 -11.46 4.11 0.16
N ASP A 138 -10.14 4.10 0.39
CA ASP A 138 -9.16 4.72 -0.52
C ASP A 138 -7.90 3.86 -0.70
N VAL A 139 -8.10 2.55 -0.88
CA VAL A 139 -6.99 1.61 -1.21
C VAL A 139 -6.53 1.89 -2.63
N LYS A 140 -5.31 2.43 -2.78
CA LYS A 140 -4.70 2.78 -4.07
C LYS A 140 -3.18 2.77 -3.99
N SER A 141 -2.50 2.71 -5.11
CA SER A 141 -1.02 2.68 -5.16
C SER A 141 -0.36 3.93 -4.55
N GLY A 142 -1.04 5.09 -4.58
CA GLY A 142 -0.56 6.32 -3.93
C GLY A 142 -0.56 6.25 -2.40
N ASN A 143 -1.46 5.46 -1.80
CA ASN A 143 -1.59 5.28 -0.35
C ASN A 143 -0.83 4.04 0.16
N ILE A 144 -0.11 3.33 -0.67
CA ILE A 144 0.78 2.24 -0.29
C ILE A 144 2.19 2.77 -0.25
N LEU A 145 2.75 2.89 0.95
CA LEU A 145 4.06 3.48 1.21
C LEU A 145 5.06 2.40 1.61
N PHE A 146 6.36 2.71 1.51
CA PHE A 146 7.42 1.78 1.86
C PHE A 146 8.23 2.26 3.06
N ASP A 147 8.37 1.39 4.07
CA ASP A 147 9.23 1.62 5.23
C ASP A 147 10.73 1.47 4.86
N ALA A 148 11.63 1.72 5.81
CA ALA A 148 13.08 1.65 5.59
C ALA A 148 13.57 0.24 5.16
N ALA A 149 12.85 -0.81 5.54
CA ALA A 149 13.12 -2.18 5.11
C ALA A 149 12.40 -2.55 3.80
N TRP A 150 11.79 -1.56 3.14
CA TRP A 150 11.01 -1.75 1.93
C TRP A 150 9.74 -2.62 2.13
N ASN A 151 9.20 -2.75 3.32
CA ASN A 151 7.89 -3.36 3.50
C ASN A 151 6.80 -2.38 3.10
N ALA A 152 5.78 -2.89 2.40
CA ALA A 152 4.63 -2.10 2.03
C ALA A 152 3.72 -1.88 3.25
N ARG A 153 3.24 -0.64 3.38
CA ARG A 153 2.33 -0.20 4.44
C ARG A 153 1.21 0.65 3.88
N LEU A 154 -0.03 0.33 4.26
CA LEU A 154 -1.21 1.09 3.88
C LEU A 154 -1.32 2.34 4.74
N ALA A 155 -1.57 3.50 4.10
CA ALA A 155 -1.59 4.84 4.69
C ALA A 155 -2.87 5.58 4.31
N ASP A 156 -3.08 6.74 4.92
CA ASP A 156 -4.18 7.69 4.68
C ASP A 156 -5.58 7.15 5.01
N PHE A 157 -5.92 7.19 6.28
CA PHE A 157 -7.21 6.74 6.82
C PHE A 157 -8.26 7.87 6.89
N SER A 158 -8.06 8.96 6.17
CA SER A 158 -8.95 10.13 6.22
C SER A 158 -10.37 9.82 5.75
N LEU A 159 -10.56 8.84 4.88
CA LEU A 159 -11.85 8.36 4.40
C LEU A 159 -12.34 7.09 5.11
N ALA A 160 -11.52 6.51 5.98
CA ALA A 160 -11.85 5.25 6.63
C ALA A 160 -13.07 5.40 7.57
N VAL A 161 -13.88 4.36 7.64
CA VAL A 161 -15.06 4.32 8.51
C VAL A 161 -15.10 3.02 9.31
N ARG A 162 -15.57 3.11 10.55
CA ARG A 162 -15.94 1.92 11.33
C ARG A 162 -17.29 1.41 10.84
N TRP A 163 -17.31 0.18 10.38
CA TRP A 163 -18.46 -0.41 9.75
C TRP A 163 -19.27 -1.24 10.77
N ALA A 164 -20.58 -0.99 10.80
CA ALA A 164 -21.52 -1.73 11.62
C ALA A 164 -22.75 -2.07 10.76
N PRO A 165 -22.91 -3.34 10.33
CA PRO A 165 -23.97 -3.73 9.39
C PRO A 165 -25.40 -3.42 9.89
N CYS A 166 -25.58 -3.39 11.22
CA CYS A 166 -26.90 -3.25 11.86
C CYS A 166 -27.14 -1.87 12.49
N ALA A 167 -26.18 -0.94 12.41
CA ALA A 167 -26.34 0.39 13.00
C ALA A 167 -26.78 1.42 11.94
N ALA A 168 -27.81 2.19 12.26
CA ALA A 168 -28.27 3.32 11.43
C ALA A 168 -27.17 4.35 11.09
N GLY A 169 -26.00 4.28 11.75
CA GLY A 169 -24.84 5.16 11.53
C GLY A 169 -23.97 4.83 10.31
N ALA A 170 -24.02 3.60 9.77
CA ALA A 170 -23.36 3.26 8.49
C ALA A 170 -24.18 3.78 7.28
N VAL A 171 -25.44 4.15 7.52
CA VAL A 171 -26.41 4.56 6.51
C VAL A 171 -26.10 5.91 5.86
N GLY A 172 -25.16 6.69 6.41
CA GLY A 172 -24.91 8.06 5.96
C GLY A 172 -23.61 8.32 5.17
N ALA A 173 -22.71 7.35 5.06
CA ALA A 173 -21.44 7.59 4.38
C ALA A 173 -21.64 7.67 2.86
N GLN A 174 -21.53 8.89 2.32
CA GLN A 174 -21.58 9.14 0.87
C GLN A 174 -20.44 8.41 0.16
N PRO A 175 -20.63 7.98 -1.11
CA PRO A 175 -19.56 7.44 -1.93
C PRO A 175 -18.34 8.35 -1.93
N ALA A 176 -17.19 7.78 -1.60
CA ALA A 176 -15.92 8.49 -1.55
C ALA A 176 -14.79 7.52 -1.86
N GLY A 177 -13.73 8.07 -2.46
CA GLY A 177 -12.56 7.30 -2.90
C GLY A 177 -11.87 7.99 -4.07
N THR A 178 -10.94 7.28 -4.70
CA THR A 178 -10.20 7.78 -5.86
C THR A 178 -10.75 7.15 -7.15
N ILE A 179 -11.04 7.99 -8.15
CA ILE A 179 -11.50 7.54 -9.47
C ILE A 179 -10.52 6.50 -10.04
N GLY A 180 -11.06 5.41 -10.60
CA GLY A 180 -10.31 4.28 -11.12
C GLY A 180 -10.08 3.16 -10.10
N TYR A 181 -10.08 3.46 -8.79
CA TYR A 181 -10.00 2.46 -7.72
C TYR A 181 -11.33 2.25 -7.01
N MET A 182 -12.22 3.24 -7.07
CA MET A 182 -13.52 3.18 -6.43
C MET A 182 -14.40 2.12 -7.10
N ASP A 183 -15.05 1.30 -6.28
CA ASP A 183 -15.98 0.27 -6.72
C ASP A 183 -17.19 0.88 -7.45
N PRO A 184 -17.47 0.48 -8.70
CA PRO A 184 -18.66 0.95 -9.42
C PRO A 184 -20.00 0.59 -8.72
N CYS A 185 -20.01 -0.46 -7.89
CA CYS A 185 -21.19 -0.85 -7.11
C CYS A 185 -21.43 0.08 -5.91
N TYR A 186 -20.44 0.87 -5.50
CA TYR A 186 -20.59 1.83 -4.41
C TYR A 186 -21.27 3.11 -4.91
N THR A 187 -22.57 3.03 -5.18
CA THR A 187 -23.37 4.11 -5.78
C THR A 187 -24.16 4.93 -4.76
N GLY A 188 -24.18 4.51 -3.48
CA GLY A 188 -24.93 5.20 -2.43
C GLY A 188 -24.53 4.72 -1.04
N PRO A 189 -25.03 5.40 0.03
CA PRO A 189 -24.64 5.12 1.41
C PRO A 189 -24.87 3.68 1.88
N GLY A 190 -25.96 3.05 1.42
CA GLY A 190 -26.31 1.67 1.78
C GLY A 190 -25.51 0.59 1.05
N LYS A 191 -24.58 0.97 0.17
CA LYS A 191 -23.74 0.07 -0.61
C LYS A 191 -22.29 0.01 -0.11
N LEU A 192 -22.03 0.52 1.09
CA LEU A 192 -20.73 0.45 1.71
C LEU A 192 -20.55 -0.88 2.44
N GLY A 193 -19.50 -1.60 2.08
CA GLY A 193 -19.08 -2.86 2.68
C GLY A 193 -17.59 -3.14 2.50
N PRO A 194 -17.05 -4.17 3.15
CA PRO A 194 -15.67 -4.62 2.94
C PRO A 194 -15.34 -4.91 1.47
N GLU A 195 -16.35 -5.30 0.67
CA GLU A 195 -16.25 -5.64 -0.76
C GLU A 195 -15.77 -4.47 -1.61
N ASN A 196 -15.95 -3.22 -1.13
CA ASN A 196 -15.46 -2.03 -1.83
C ASN A 196 -13.93 -1.93 -1.74
N ASP A 197 -13.33 -2.23 -0.59
CA ASP A 197 -11.87 -2.30 -0.44
C ASP A 197 -11.30 -3.50 -1.23
N VAL A 198 -12.03 -4.62 -1.31
CA VAL A 198 -11.63 -5.78 -2.12
C VAL A 198 -11.54 -5.40 -3.59
N PHE A 199 -12.52 -4.66 -4.12
CA PHE A 199 -12.46 -4.15 -5.49
C PHE A 199 -11.23 -3.25 -5.70
N SER A 200 -11.03 -2.28 -4.82
CA SER A 200 -9.89 -1.35 -4.90
C SER A 200 -8.55 -2.10 -4.83
N PHE A 201 -8.44 -3.12 -3.97
CA PHE A 201 -7.27 -4.01 -3.92
C PHE A 201 -7.07 -4.77 -5.24
N GLY A 202 -8.14 -5.25 -5.88
CA GLY A 202 -8.08 -5.89 -7.19
C GLY A 202 -7.49 -4.97 -8.26
N VAL A 203 -7.86 -3.68 -8.24
CA VAL A 203 -7.27 -2.66 -9.13
C VAL A 203 -5.77 -2.48 -8.85
N VAL A 204 -5.36 -2.37 -7.58
CA VAL A 204 -3.94 -2.31 -7.19
C VAL A 204 -3.18 -3.55 -7.67
N LEU A 205 -3.80 -4.72 -7.62
CA LEU A 205 -3.15 -5.96 -8.09
C LEU A 205 -2.95 -5.95 -9.61
N LEU A 206 -3.90 -5.41 -10.38
CA LEU A 206 -3.74 -5.19 -11.83
C LEU A 206 -2.63 -4.18 -12.12
N GLU A 207 -2.55 -3.06 -11.38
CA GLU A 207 -1.43 -2.10 -11.49
C GLU A 207 -0.07 -2.77 -11.20
N LEU A 208 0.01 -3.56 -10.14
CA LEU A 208 1.23 -4.30 -9.78
C LEU A 208 1.70 -5.25 -10.89
N ILE A 209 0.78 -5.85 -11.63
CA ILE A 209 1.12 -6.82 -12.68
C ILE A 209 1.49 -6.11 -13.97
N SER A 210 0.72 -5.10 -14.37
CA SER A 210 0.84 -4.46 -15.68
C SER A 210 1.70 -3.21 -15.70
N CYS A 211 1.92 -2.54 -14.56
CA CYS A 211 2.44 -1.18 -14.49
C CYS A 211 1.62 -0.16 -15.32
N ARG A 212 0.35 -0.44 -15.58
CA ARG A 212 -0.58 0.55 -16.15
C ARG A 212 -1.25 1.35 -15.05
N LEU A 213 -1.59 2.58 -15.35
CA LEU A 213 -2.40 3.43 -14.47
C LEU A 213 -3.81 2.85 -14.31
N ALA A 214 -4.42 3.01 -13.13
CA ALA A 214 -5.80 2.59 -12.87
C ALA A 214 -6.81 3.22 -13.84
N MET A 215 -6.54 4.48 -14.25
CA MET A 215 -7.23 5.17 -15.34
C MET A 215 -6.19 5.73 -16.30
N ASP A 216 -6.33 5.44 -17.57
CA ASP A 216 -5.44 5.93 -18.63
C ASP A 216 -6.14 7.00 -19.47
N ALA A 217 -5.76 8.25 -19.27
CA ALA A 217 -6.29 9.39 -20.02
C ALA A 217 -5.80 9.42 -21.47
N ALA A 218 -4.64 8.85 -21.78
CA ALA A 218 -4.10 8.78 -23.12
C ALA A 218 -4.88 7.81 -24.04
N CYS A 219 -5.57 6.84 -23.43
CA CYS A 219 -6.40 5.86 -24.12
C CYS A 219 -7.91 6.12 -23.96
N GLY A 220 -8.34 7.38 -23.85
CA GLY A 220 -9.77 7.74 -23.80
C GLY A 220 -10.42 7.44 -22.45
N LEU A 221 -9.72 7.64 -21.33
CA LEU A 221 -10.20 7.36 -19.94
C LEU A 221 -10.59 5.89 -19.72
N THR A 222 -9.88 4.97 -20.33
CA THR A 222 -10.13 3.54 -20.15
C THR A 222 -9.63 3.08 -18.78
N SER A 223 -10.49 2.41 -18.00
CA SER A 223 -10.08 1.82 -16.75
C SER A 223 -9.22 0.57 -16.97
N ILE A 224 -8.26 0.34 -16.10
CA ILE A 224 -7.42 -0.87 -16.13
C ILE A 224 -8.26 -2.15 -16.02
N VAL A 225 -9.40 -2.10 -15.33
CA VAL A 225 -10.35 -3.21 -15.18
C VAL A 225 -11.01 -3.54 -16.53
N ALA A 226 -11.53 -2.52 -17.22
CA ALA A 226 -12.16 -2.71 -18.53
C ALA A 226 -11.19 -3.25 -19.59
N TRP A 227 -9.90 -2.86 -19.48
CA TRP A 227 -8.84 -3.36 -20.35
C TRP A 227 -8.41 -4.79 -20.00
N ALA A 228 -8.21 -5.10 -18.71
CA ALA A 228 -7.61 -6.38 -18.30
C ALA A 228 -8.61 -7.54 -18.32
N LEU A 229 -9.88 -7.34 -17.92
CA LEU A 229 -10.84 -8.44 -17.79
C LEU A 229 -11.06 -9.24 -19.08
N PRO A 230 -11.24 -8.64 -20.28
CA PRO A 230 -11.33 -9.40 -21.51
C PRO A 230 -10.09 -10.27 -21.76
N LEU A 231 -8.88 -9.70 -21.58
CA LEU A 231 -7.64 -10.42 -21.76
C LEU A 231 -7.49 -11.62 -20.79
N ILE A 232 -7.93 -11.46 -19.55
CA ILE A 232 -7.94 -12.56 -18.57
C ILE A 232 -8.90 -13.67 -19.01
N ARG A 233 -10.11 -13.32 -19.47
CA ARG A 233 -11.12 -14.28 -19.95
C ARG A 233 -10.63 -15.07 -21.16
N ASP A 234 -9.92 -14.39 -22.06
CA ASP A 234 -9.38 -15.00 -23.28
C ASP A 234 -8.09 -15.78 -23.03
N GLY A 235 -7.57 -15.81 -21.79
CA GLY A 235 -6.31 -16.47 -21.43
C GLY A 235 -5.05 -15.75 -21.94
N ARG A 236 -5.16 -14.51 -22.42
CA ARG A 236 -4.08 -13.68 -22.97
C ARG A 236 -3.28 -12.99 -21.87
N LEU A 237 -2.85 -13.76 -20.87
CA LEU A 237 -2.28 -13.25 -19.61
C LEU A 237 -0.94 -12.52 -19.82
N LEU A 238 -0.14 -12.93 -20.80
CA LEU A 238 1.16 -12.31 -21.07
C LEU A 238 1.03 -10.87 -21.58
N GLU A 239 -0.07 -10.54 -22.24
CA GLU A 239 -0.33 -9.18 -22.74
C GLU A 239 -0.67 -8.18 -21.61
N ILE A 240 -1.04 -8.70 -20.44
CA ILE A 240 -1.28 -7.89 -19.24
C ILE A 240 0.03 -7.61 -18.51
N CYS A 241 1.02 -8.50 -18.62
CA CYS A 241 2.25 -8.43 -17.88
C CYS A 241 3.13 -7.25 -18.34
N ASP A 242 3.77 -6.59 -17.38
CA ASP A 242 4.80 -5.58 -17.66
C ASP A 242 5.96 -6.21 -18.44
N SER A 243 6.05 -5.89 -19.72
CA SER A 243 7.05 -6.44 -20.65
C SER A 243 8.49 -6.06 -20.32
N ARG A 244 8.70 -5.05 -19.47
CA ARG A 244 10.03 -4.61 -19.03
C ARG A 244 10.67 -5.59 -18.05
N VAL A 245 9.89 -6.49 -17.43
CA VAL A 245 10.38 -7.46 -16.44
C VAL A 245 10.27 -8.88 -17.03
N PRO A 246 11.40 -9.56 -17.26
CA PRO A 246 11.39 -10.93 -17.78
C PRO A 246 10.54 -11.85 -16.91
N LEU A 247 9.76 -12.72 -17.56
CA LEU A 247 8.86 -13.66 -16.91
C LEU A 247 9.39 -15.09 -17.09
N SER A 248 9.84 -15.73 -16.01
CA SER A 248 10.22 -17.14 -16.05
C SER A 248 8.98 -18.04 -16.04
N HIS A 249 9.08 -19.27 -16.56
CA HIS A 249 7.97 -20.23 -16.60
C HIS A 249 7.32 -20.48 -15.21
N ASN A 250 8.12 -20.52 -14.14
CA ASN A 250 7.56 -20.66 -12.79
C ASN A 250 6.77 -19.41 -12.37
N MET A 251 7.20 -18.24 -12.83
CA MET A 251 6.55 -16.99 -12.54
C MET A 251 5.28 -16.78 -13.37
N GLU A 252 5.21 -17.28 -14.61
CA GLU A 252 3.97 -17.27 -15.42
C GLU A 252 2.79 -17.88 -14.68
N ARG A 253 3.00 -19.04 -14.07
CA ARG A 253 1.97 -19.71 -13.26
C ARG A 253 1.59 -18.92 -12.03
N ALA A 254 2.55 -18.23 -11.41
CA ALA A 254 2.29 -17.36 -10.26
C ALA A 254 1.48 -16.13 -10.68
N VAL A 255 1.88 -15.49 -11.77
CA VAL A 255 1.17 -14.31 -12.32
C VAL A 255 -0.22 -14.67 -12.78
N GLY A 256 -0.42 -15.83 -13.45
CA GLY A 256 -1.75 -16.30 -13.82
C GLY A 256 -2.69 -16.43 -12.61
N ARG A 257 -2.17 -16.91 -11.47
CA ARG A 257 -2.95 -16.95 -10.22
C ARG A 257 -3.25 -15.56 -9.67
N LEU A 258 -2.26 -14.65 -9.69
CA LEU A 258 -2.47 -13.25 -9.28
C LEU A 258 -3.55 -12.57 -10.12
N LEU A 259 -3.57 -12.79 -11.44
CA LEU A 259 -4.60 -12.29 -12.35
C LEU A 259 -5.97 -12.91 -12.06
N GLY A 260 -6.03 -14.21 -11.75
CA GLY A 260 -7.25 -14.88 -11.33
C GLY A 260 -7.83 -14.31 -10.02
N ILE A 261 -6.97 -13.97 -9.04
CA ILE A 261 -7.37 -13.28 -7.80
C ILE A 261 -7.89 -11.87 -8.15
N ALA A 262 -7.14 -11.11 -8.96
CA ALA A 262 -7.53 -9.77 -9.36
C ALA A 262 -8.90 -9.75 -10.04
N ALA A 263 -9.14 -10.67 -11.00
CA ALA A 263 -10.42 -10.75 -11.72
C ALA A 263 -11.61 -11.00 -10.79
N ARG A 264 -11.46 -11.84 -9.76
CA ARG A 264 -12.52 -12.08 -8.77
C ARG A 264 -12.73 -10.88 -7.86
N CYS A 265 -11.64 -10.19 -7.46
CA CYS A 265 -11.74 -8.98 -6.64
C CYS A 265 -12.49 -7.86 -7.37
N VAL A 266 -12.27 -7.68 -8.69
CA VAL A 266 -12.93 -6.63 -9.49
C VAL A 266 -14.22 -7.08 -10.15
N SER A 267 -14.83 -8.19 -9.71
CA SER A 267 -16.12 -8.68 -10.23
C SER A 267 -17.22 -7.62 -10.07
N SER A 268 -18.10 -7.55 -11.07
CA SER A 268 -19.33 -6.76 -10.98
C SER A 268 -20.35 -7.37 -10.01
N ASP A 269 -20.26 -8.67 -9.76
CA ASP A 269 -20.98 -9.35 -8.70
C ASP A 269 -20.26 -9.09 -7.36
N GLN A 270 -20.82 -8.18 -6.57
CA GLN A 270 -20.24 -7.74 -5.30
C GLN A 270 -20.20 -8.88 -4.26
N ASP A 271 -21.28 -9.66 -4.19
CA ASP A 271 -21.44 -10.75 -3.23
C ASP A 271 -20.53 -11.95 -3.57
N GLY A 272 -20.18 -12.11 -4.83
CA GLY A 272 -19.26 -13.13 -5.31
C GLY A 272 -17.78 -12.80 -5.15
N ARG A 273 -17.40 -11.61 -4.66
CA ARG A 273 -16.00 -11.25 -4.40
C ARG A 273 -15.46 -12.04 -3.21
N PRO A 274 -14.17 -12.46 -3.26
CA PRO A 274 -13.54 -13.11 -2.12
C PRO A 274 -13.38 -12.16 -0.94
N SER A 275 -13.45 -12.68 0.28
CA SER A 275 -13.00 -11.96 1.46
C SER A 275 -11.48 -11.71 1.42
N MET A 276 -10.99 -10.68 2.12
CA MET A 276 -9.54 -10.44 2.21
C MET A 276 -8.79 -11.58 2.93
N ALA A 277 -9.47 -12.37 3.77
CA ALA A 277 -8.90 -13.56 4.39
C ALA A 277 -8.59 -14.64 3.33
N GLU A 278 -9.53 -14.90 2.41
CA GLU A 278 -9.34 -15.83 1.28
C GLU A 278 -8.25 -15.32 0.33
N VAL A 279 -8.27 -14.03 0.00
CA VAL A 279 -7.22 -13.40 -0.83
C VAL A 279 -5.83 -13.59 -0.22
N VAL A 280 -5.67 -13.35 1.09
CA VAL A 280 -4.39 -13.56 1.79
C VAL A 280 -3.95 -15.00 1.74
N ALA A 281 -4.86 -15.96 1.98
CA ALA A 281 -4.52 -17.39 1.94
C ALA A 281 -4.03 -17.83 0.55
N GLU A 282 -4.66 -17.33 -0.52
CA GLU A 282 -4.25 -17.62 -1.88
C GLU A 282 -2.90 -16.97 -2.24
N LEU A 283 -2.70 -15.69 -1.87
CA LEU A 283 -1.44 -14.97 -2.08
C LEU A 283 -0.28 -15.62 -1.33
N GLN A 284 -0.49 -16.07 -0.09
CA GLN A 284 0.51 -16.86 0.65
C GLN A 284 0.91 -18.11 -0.14
N GLY A 285 -0.06 -18.84 -0.68
CA GLY A 285 0.18 -20.00 -1.52
C GLY A 285 0.94 -19.67 -2.83
N VAL A 286 0.74 -18.48 -3.41
CA VAL A 286 1.51 -18.01 -4.57
C VAL A 286 2.96 -17.72 -4.17
N VAL A 287 3.16 -16.94 -3.11
CA VAL A 287 4.49 -16.55 -2.61
C VAL A 287 5.31 -17.79 -2.21
N GLU A 288 4.72 -18.72 -1.45
CA GLU A 288 5.42 -19.93 -1.00
C GLU A 288 5.86 -20.83 -2.17
N ARG A 289 5.01 -20.99 -3.18
CA ARG A 289 5.30 -21.88 -4.32
C ARG A 289 6.26 -21.28 -5.33
N ALA A 290 6.10 -19.98 -5.61
CA ALA A 290 6.87 -19.31 -6.65
C ALA A 290 8.22 -18.79 -6.17
N LEU A 291 8.30 -18.37 -4.89
CA LEU A 291 9.42 -17.59 -4.38
C LEU A 291 10.26 -18.30 -3.32
N CYS A 292 9.76 -19.37 -2.72
CA CYS A 292 10.42 -20.08 -1.63
C CYS A 292 10.30 -21.61 -1.78
N PRO A 293 10.79 -22.22 -2.88
CA PRO A 293 10.67 -23.66 -3.10
C PRO A 293 11.29 -24.51 -1.98
N GLY A 294 12.35 -24.01 -1.31
CA GLY A 294 13.00 -24.69 -0.18
C GLY A 294 12.21 -24.69 1.13
N ARG A 295 11.39 -23.65 1.41
CA ARG A 295 10.58 -23.58 2.65
C ARG A 295 9.42 -24.59 2.66
N ARG A 296 8.95 -25.03 1.48
CA ARG A 296 7.95 -26.10 1.38
C ARG A 296 8.51 -27.42 1.90
N LEU A 297 9.78 -27.70 1.62
CA LEU A 297 10.48 -28.89 2.13
C LEU A 297 10.59 -28.83 3.65
N LEU A 298 10.92 -27.66 4.22
CA LEU A 298 11.04 -27.45 5.65
C LEU A 298 9.69 -27.59 6.39
N ARG A 299 8.59 -27.05 5.83
CA ARG A 299 7.23 -27.25 6.39
C ARG A 299 6.77 -28.71 6.32
N LEU A 300 7.06 -29.41 5.22
CA LEU A 300 6.76 -30.84 5.10
C LEU A 300 7.59 -31.69 6.07
N LEU A 301 8.81 -31.29 6.36
CA LEU A 301 9.67 -31.92 7.38
C LEU A 301 9.16 -31.63 8.78
N LEU A 302 8.75 -30.40 9.10
CA LEU A 302 8.21 -30.01 10.39
C LEU A 302 6.79 -30.53 10.66
N SER A 303 6.00 -30.82 9.60
CA SER A 303 4.66 -31.42 9.73
C SER A 303 4.67 -32.95 9.92
N GLY A 304 5.83 -33.55 10.10
CA GLY A 304 5.95 -34.98 10.41
C GLY A 304 5.60 -35.96 9.29
N ARG A 305 5.39 -35.49 8.06
CA ARG A 305 5.03 -36.33 6.90
C ARG A 305 6.19 -36.94 6.15
N MET A 306 7.45 -36.65 6.53
CA MET A 306 8.62 -37.36 6.03
C MET A 306 9.53 -37.78 7.19
N ARG A 307 9.80 -39.09 7.29
CA ARG A 307 10.82 -39.62 8.19
C ARG A 307 12.19 -39.18 7.70
N THR A 308 12.88 -38.39 8.52
CA THR A 308 14.23 -37.90 8.28
C THR A 308 15.24 -39.03 8.23
N LYS A 309 15.83 -39.34 7.05
CA LYS A 309 17.20 -39.81 6.98
C LYS A 309 18.09 -38.59 6.76
N LYS A 310 18.96 -38.36 7.73
CA LYS A 310 20.08 -37.40 7.79
C LYS A 310 20.43 -36.68 6.48
N ILE A 311 20.11 -35.38 6.38
CA ILE A 311 20.86 -34.42 5.56
C ILE A 311 21.13 -33.22 6.47
N MET A 312 22.21 -33.34 7.27
CA MET A 312 22.86 -32.20 7.91
C MET A 312 23.99 -31.74 6.98
N CYS A 313 24.19 -30.44 6.94
CA CYS A 313 25.23 -29.68 6.24
C CYS A 313 24.98 -29.35 4.76
N ARG A 314 24.33 -28.17 4.56
CA ARG A 314 24.70 -27.19 3.48
C ARG A 314 23.77 -25.97 3.43
N ASN A 315 23.47 -25.33 4.55
CA ASN A 315 22.59 -24.16 4.55
C ASN A 315 23.13 -22.90 5.23
N HIS A 316 24.47 -22.77 5.35
CA HIS A 316 25.07 -21.53 5.89
C HIS A 316 25.55 -20.54 4.81
N GLN A 317 25.32 -20.82 3.53
CA GLN A 317 25.79 -19.96 2.45
C GLN A 317 24.70 -19.24 1.63
N VAL A 318 23.42 -19.53 1.88
CA VAL A 318 22.30 -18.97 1.10
C VAL A 318 21.68 -17.73 1.75
N ASP A 319 21.85 -17.57 3.07
CA ASP A 319 21.31 -16.39 3.79
C ASP A 319 22.19 -15.12 3.65
N ALA A 320 23.45 -15.26 3.20
CA ALA A 320 24.36 -14.13 3.01
C ALA A 320 24.25 -13.43 1.64
N GLU A 321 23.64 -14.07 0.65
CA GLU A 321 23.49 -13.46 -0.69
C GLU A 321 22.20 -12.64 -0.85
N CYS A 322 21.30 -12.68 0.12
CA CYS A 322 20.06 -11.89 0.09
C CYS A 322 20.24 -10.43 0.58
N GLU A 323 21.40 -10.10 1.19
CA GLU A 323 21.68 -8.77 1.76
C GLU A 323 22.56 -7.85 0.90
N LYS A 324 23.11 -8.35 -0.24
CA LYS A 324 24.02 -7.55 -1.06
C LYS A 324 23.50 -7.36 -2.47
N LEU A 325 22.56 -6.45 -2.64
CA LEU A 325 22.36 -5.76 -3.92
C LEU A 325 23.02 -4.37 -3.80
N PRO A 326 23.89 -3.97 -4.75
CA PRO A 326 24.61 -2.72 -4.66
C PRO A 326 23.64 -1.53 -4.79
N ILE A 327 23.71 -0.65 -3.82
CA ILE A 327 23.14 0.69 -3.91
C ILE A 327 24.00 1.42 -4.93
N ALA A 328 23.44 1.71 -6.10
CA ALA A 328 24.06 2.66 -7.02
C ALA A 328 24.09 4.02 -6.34
N GLY A 329 25.27 4.38 -5.84
CA GLY A 329 25.53 5.69 -5.28
C GLY A 329 25.41 6.74 -6.39
N SER A 330 24.51 7.66 -6.22
CA SER A 330 24.43 8.90 -6.99
C SER A 330 25.55 9.82 -6.49
N SER A 331 26.71 9.76 -7.12
CA SER A 331 27.68 10.85 -7.09
C SER A 331 27.31 11.83 -8.20
N ALA A 332 26.62 12.90 -7.85
CA ALA A 332 26.50 14.05 -8.70
C ALA A 332 27.79 14.87 -8.61
N ASP A 333 28.65 14.77 -9.60
CA ASP A 333 29.75 15.70 -9.79
C ASP A 333 29.20 17.06 -10.26
N PRO A 334 29.73 18.19 -9.76
CA PRO A 334 29.28 19.51 -10.15
C PRO A 334 29.84 19.87 -11.54
N ILE A 335 28.95 20.34 -12.40
CA ILE A 335 29.26 20.87 -13.73
C ILE A 335 30.16 22.12 -13.58
N PRO A 336 31.29 22.24 -14.30
CA PRO A 336 32.09 23.44 -14.29
C PRO A 336 31.38 24.56 -15.05
N VAL A 337 31.29 25.73 -14.45
CA VAL A 337 30.83 26.98 -15.08
C VAL A 337 32.00 27.55 -15.86
N GLU A 338 31.90 27.61 -17.18
CA GLU A 338 32.79 28.40 -18.01
C GLU A 338 32.46 29.89 -17.92
N PRO A 339 33.46 30.79 -17.85
CA PRO A 339 33.22 32.23 -17.83
C PRO A 339 32.98 32.76 -19.24
N GLY A 340 31.86 33.44 -19.42
CA GLY A 340 31.48 34.14 -20.66
C GLY A 340 32.50 35.22 -21.04
N ARG A 341 32.82 35.25 -22.31
CA ARG A 341 33.45 36.40 -22.99
C ARG A 341 32.42 37.11 -23.85
N GLY A 342 32.46 38.43 -23.76
CA GLY A 342 31.97 39.35 -24.78
C GLY A 342 30.57 39.88 -24.54
#